data_bfff2709e68458af0145f7c5b9980d85
#
_entry.id   bfff2709e68458af0145f7c5b9980d85
#
_cell.length_a   1.000
_cell.length_b   1.000
_cell.length_c   1.000
_cell.angle_alpha   90.00
_cell.angle_beta   90.00
_cell.angle_gamma   90.00
#
_symmetry.space_group_name_H-M   'P 1'
#
loop_
_entity.id
_entity.type
_entity.pdbx_description
1 polymer ?
#
loop_
_entity_poly.entity_id
_entity_poly.type
_entity_poly.pdbx_seq_one_letter_code
_entity_poly.pdbx_strand_id
1 'polypeptide(L)'
;MASTDGSPWFYPDRVGAAPGDTISIHASGPGGPCRLIARRIGAEETVCAEYPGIEVATHPIPEHADALGCGWPAAFSFTVGEDWPTGYIDLELIDETGSSTHHFLCCRPAAPTTGRALLVLSTNTYHSYNYWGGANSYANVDDLAEGLDPAAARNRAIGKLSRMRPFAQGLLAPPPGAPRLVNLTLRGPGELVIPGDVDWILEHAPSAYDGSAGFLQKWEHRFVAWAEANGYELDFACDHDFEIPGGRLLDDYGTVLLVGHSEYWSKHQRDQLDEFVDGGGNLAIFGGNTAYWKVRWEDDARTLVAHKWKGELDDERWAADDPDSEATHLWSHPAFDRPEAQLTGLSFLYGGYHRLAMCVSRGSGAYTIYRPDHWALEGSDLYYGDLLGAGVPLLGYENDGCPIRFEHGLPQPGDGLGIPRDLQIIGIAPAALLEPPDNPYGEIIPPENPEVLAAIAHGRADPTGIERLNRGHAVMASFGRGDGQVFNAGTTEWAHGLA
;
A
#
# COMPACT_ATOMS: atom_id res chain seq x y z
N MET A 1 -1.22 -8.84 -20.46
CA MET A 1 -2.10 -9.89 -21.06
C MET A 1 -2.68 -10.71 -19.93
N ALA A 2 -4.00 -10.79 -19.81
CA ALA A 2 -4.58 -11.87 -19.04
C ALA A 2 -4.15 -13.16 -19.77
N SER A 3 -3.26 -13.93 -19.16
CA SER A 3 -2.68 -15.09 -19.82
C SER A 3 -3.78 -16.13 -19.95
N THR A 4 -4.00 -16.58 -21.17
CA THR A 4 -4.81 -17.76 -21.49
C THR A 4 -3.96 -19.02 -21.31
N ASP A 5 -3.09 -19.02 -20.29
CA ASP A 5 -2.15 -20.13 -20.02
C ASP A 5 -2.81 -21.41 -19.52
N GLY A 6 -4.14 -21.41 -19.45
CA GLY A 6 -4.92 -22.55 -18.99
C GLY A 6 -5.06 -22.64 -17.47
N SER A 7 -4.57 -21.67 -16.71
CA SER A 7 -4.75 -21.64 -15.26
C SER A 7 -6.20 -21.34 -14.86
N PRO A 8 -6.67 -21.86 -13.71
CA PRO A 8 -8.00 -21.55 -13.19
C PRO A 8 -8.01 -20.16 -12.52
N TRP A 9 -8.46 -19.14 -13.23
CA TRP A 9 -8.58 -17.78 -12.71
C TRP A 9 -9.87 -17.58 -11.92
N PHE A 10 -9.81 -16.81 -10.82
CA PHE A 10 -10.99 -16.56 -9.99
C PHE A 10 -10.90 -15.26 -9.20
N TYR A 11 -12.04 -14.83 -8.67
CA TYR A 11 -12.17 -13.75 -7.69
C TYR A 11 -13.38 -13.99 -6.79
N PRO A 12 -13.32 -13.58 -5.51
CA PRO A 12 -14.48 -13.58 -4.63
C PRO A 12 -15.35 -12.33 -4.87
N ASP A 13 -16.64 -12.43 -4.53
CA ASP A 13 -17.57 -11.31 -4.61
C ASP A 13 -17.28 -10.19 -3.58
N ARG A 14 -16.48 -10.46 -2.56
CA ARG A 14 -15.97 -9.51 -1.57
C ARG A 14 -14.61 -9.93 -1.04
N VAL A 15 -13.83 -8.98 -0.49
CA VAL A 15 -12.52 -9.24 0.09
C VAL A 15 -12.49 -9.11 1.61
N GLY A 16 -13.40 -8.35 2.21
CA GLY A 16 -13.61 -8.29 3.66
C GLY A 16 -14.79 -9.18 4.07
N ALA A 17 -14.61 -10.03 5.07
CA ALA A 17 -15.65 -10.96 5.55
C ALA A 17 -15.52 -11.22 7.06
N ALA A 18 -16.62 -11.58 7.69
CA ALA A 18 -16.66 -12.03 9.07
C ALA A 18 -17.22 -13.47 9.14
N PRO A 19 -17.01 -14.20 10.26
CA PRO A 19 -17.66 -15.48 10.50
C PRO A 19 -19.17 -15.42 10.21
N GLY A 20 -19.66 -16.42 9.48
CA GLY A 20 -21.05 -16.49 9.04
C GLY A 20 -21.36 -15.82 7.70
N ASP A 21 -20.48 -14.99 7.16
CA ASP A 21 -20.64 -14.40 5.82
C ASP A 21 -20.53 -15.47 4.73
N THR A 22 -21.35 -15.34 3.70
CA THR A 22 -21.27 -16.20 2.50
C THR A 22 -20.44 -15.50 1.43
N ILE A 23 -19.47 -16.23 0.89
CA ILE A 23 -18.55 -15.78 -0.16
C ILE A 23 -18.86 -16.54 -1.44
N SER A 24 -19.07 -15.80 -2.53
CA SER A 24 -19.23 -16.39 -3.86
C SER A 24 -17.93 -16.29 -4.64
N ILE A 25 -17.47 -17.42 -5.16
CA ILE A 25 -16.28 -17.53 -6.00
C ILE A 25 -16.70 -17.55 -7.47
N HIS A 26 -16.26 -16.56 -8.21
CA HIS A 26 -16.43 -16.42 -9.65
C HIS A 26 -15.16 -16.91 -10.33
N ALA A 27 -15.27 -17.90 -11.21
CA ALA A 27 -14.09 -18.55 -11.78
C ALA A 27 -14.23 -18.82 -13.27
N SER A 28 -13.08 -18.88 -13.95
CA SER A 28 -12.95 -19.32 -15.34
C SER A 28 -11.65 -20.11 -15.49
N GLY A 29 -11.70 -21.25 -16.18
CA GLY A 29 -10.54 -22.10 -16.35
C GLY A 29 -10.65 -22.98 -17.59
N PRO A 30 -9.74 -23.95 -17.77
CA PRO A 30 -9.73 -24.84 -18.93
C PRO A 30 -10.92 -25.81 -18.99
N GLY A 31 -11.75 -25.81 -17.96
CA GLY A 31 -12.84 -26.77 -17.76
C GLY A 31 -12.42 -27.95 -16.88
N GLY A 32 -13.33 -28.42 -16.03
CA GLY A 32 -13.11 -29.53 -15.11
C GLY A 32 -13.07 -29.17 -13.64
N PRO A 33 -12.91 -30.18 -12.77
CA PRO A 33 -12.93 -29.97 -11.33
C PRO A 33 -11.67 -29.28 -10.83
N CYS A 34 -11.87 -28.31 -9.94
CA CYS A 34 -10.82 -27.62 -9.20
C CYS A 34 -10.99 -27.86 -7.71
N ARG A 35 -9.98 -27.52 -6.94
CA ARG A 35 -9.99 -27.53 -5.48
C ARG A 35 -9.63 -26.13 -4.98
N LEU A 36 -10.45 -25.57 -4.11
CA LEU A 36 -10.15 -24.31 -3.42
C LEU A 36 -9.65 -24.62 -2.01
N ILE A 37 -8.51 -24.04 -1.65
CA ILE A 37 -7.96 -24.11 -0.30
C ILE A 37 -7.96 -22.70 0.28
N ALA A 38 -8.50 -22.57 1.49
CA ALA A 38 -8.44 -21.34 2.28
C ALA A 38 -7.45 -21.53 3.43
N ARG A 39 -6.38 -20.70 3.47
CA ARG A 39 -5.33 -20.74 4.50
C ARG A 39 -5.20 -19.39 5.18
N ARG A 40 -5.26 -19.38 6.48
CA ARG A 40 -4.86 -18.21 7.26
C ARG A 40 -3.34 -18.13 7.29
N ILE A 41 -2.79 -16.98 6.92
CA ILE A 41 -1.35 -16.73 6.87
C ILE A 41 -0.97 -15.77 7.99
N GLY A 42 -0.05 -16.22 8.85
CA GLY A 42 0.52 -15.42 9.95
C GLY A 42 1.94 -15.88 10.24
N ALA A 43 2.33 -15.97 11.49
CA ALA A 43 3.58 -16.60 11.89
C ALA A 43 3.62 -18.08 11.46
N GLU A 44 2.45 -18.71 11.50
CA GLU A 44 2.21 -20.06 10.99
C GLU A 44 1.06 -20.03 9.98
N GLU A 45 1.07 -21.00 9.05
CA GLU A 45 -0.03 -21.22 8.12
C GLU A 45 -1.03 -22.21 8.72
N THR A 46 -2.32 -21.87 8.66
CA THR A 46 -3.39 -22.74 9.13
C THR A 46 -4.43 -22.94 8.04
N VAL A 47 -4.68 -24.18 7.63
CA VAL A 47 -5.76 -24.49 6.71
C VAL A 47 -7.10 -24.31 7.42
N CYS A 48 -7.89 -23.34 6.97
CA CYS A 48 -9.22 -23.05 7.48
C CYS A 48 -10.27 -23.97 6.84
N ALA A 49 -10.15 -24.20 5.53
CA ALA A 49 -11.08 -25.05 4.79
C ALA A 49 -10.46 -25.55 3.48
N GLU A 50 -11.00 -26.65 2.98
CA GLU A 50 -10.67 -27.22 1.66
C GLU A 50 -11.97 -27.68 0.98
N TYR A 51 -12.16 -27.25 -0.27
CA TYR A 51 -13.37 -27.51 -1.07
C TYR A 51 -12.97 -28.20 -2.37
N PRO A 52 -13.03 -29.53 -2.44
CA PRO A 52 -12.72 -30.29 -3.65
C PRO A 52 -13.90 -30.32 -4.63
N GLY A 53 -13.60 -30.61 -5.89
CA GLY A 53 -14.62 -30.93 -6.91
C GLY A 53 -15.45 -29.74 -7.35
N ILE A 54 -14.89 -28.53 -7.33
CA ILE A 54 -15.55 -27.33 -7.86
C ILE A 54 -15.48 -27.38 -9.38
N GLU A 55 -16.61 -27.46 -10.04
CA GLU A 55 -16.68 -27.44 -11.51
C GLU A 55 -16.46 -26.02 -12.02
N VAL A 56 -15.35 -25.80 -12.71
CA VAL A 56 -14.97 -24.50 -13.29
C VAL A 56 -15.12 -24.56 -14.81
N ALA A 57 -16.07 -23.78 -15.34
CA ALA A 57 -16.27 -23.66 -16.78
C ALA A 57 -15.35 -22.62 -17.40
N THR A 58 -15.15 -22.70 -18.71
CA THR A 58 -14.44 -21.66 -19.46
C THR A 58 -15.37 -20.49 -19.76
N HIS A 59 -14.97 -19.30 -19.37
CA HIS A 59 -15.67 -18.04 -19.66
C HIS A 59 -14.73 -17.08 -20.40
N PRO A 60 -15.25 -16.28 -21.35
CA PRO A 60 -14.43 -15.28 -22.03
C PRO A 60 -13.95 -14.21 -21.03
N ILE A 61 -12.78 -13.68 -21.27
CA ILE A 61 -12.30 -12.45 -20.60
C ILE A 61 -12.89 -11.28 -21.38
N PRO A 62 -13.71 -10.41 -20.77
CA PRO A 62 -14.28 -9.27 -21.47
C PRO A 62 -13.19 -8.26 -21.85
N GLU A 63 -13.42 -7.51 -22.91
CA GLU A 63 -12.67 -6.31 -23.20
C GLU A 63 -12.85 -5.32 -22.01
N HIS A 64 -11.77 -4.67 -21.58
CA HIS A 64 -11.77 -3.79 -20.41
C HIS A 64 -12.16 -4.48 -19.08
N ALA A 65 -11.78 -5.76 -18.91
CA ALA A 65 -11.99 -6.48 -17.64
C ALA A 65 -11.29 -5.80 -16.45
N ASP A 66 -10.23 -5.04 -16.71
CA ASP A 66 -9.55 -4.17 -15.74
C ASP A 66 -10.48 -3.11 -15.14
N ALA A 67 -11.32 -2.47 -15.95
CA ALA A 67 -12.25 -1.40 -15.54
C ALA A 67 -13.65 -1.90 -15.19
N LEU A 68 -14.18 -2.88 -15.94
CA LEU A 68 -15.57 -3.31 -15.87
C LEU A 68 -15.76 -4.63 -15.11
N GLY A 69 -14.67 -5.34 -14.83
CA GLY A 69 -14.71 -6.68 -14.25
C GLY A 69 -15.05 -7.77 -15.24
N CYS A 70 -14.98 -9.01 -14.80
CA CYS A 70 -15.16 -10.18 -15.66
C CYS A 70 -16.63 -10.58 -15.87
N GLY A 71 -17.50 -10.28 -14.92
CA GLY A 71 -18.91 -10.69 -15.01
C GLY A 71 -19.14 -12.21 -15.07
N TRP A 72 -18.16 -13.02 -14.66
CA TRP A 72 -18.30 -14.48 -14.64
C TRP A 72 -19.36 -14.91 -13.64
N PRO A 73 -20.09 -15.98 -13.90
CA PRO A 73 -21.04 -16.53 -12.92
C PRO A 73 -20.29 -17.09 -11.71
N ALA A 74 -20.98 -17.19 -10.57
CA ALA A 74 -20.46 -17.89 -9.42
C ALA A 74 -20.34 -19.40 -9.75
N ALA A 75 -19.12 -19.93 -9.61
CA ALA A 75 -18.86 -21.36 -9.75
C ALA A 75 -19.12 -22.10 -8.43
N PHE A 76 -18.94 -21.43 -7.32
CA PHE A 76 -19.04 -22.03 -5.99
C PHE A 76 -19.33 -20.93 -4.95
N SER A 77 -19.91 -21.31 -3.81
CA SER A 77 -20.06 -20.42 -2.64
C SER A 77 -19.80 -21.20 -1.36
N PHE A 78 -19.23 -20.56 -0.38
CA PHE A 78 -18.99 -21.11 0.95
C PHE A 78 -19.31 -20.10 2.05
N THR A 79 -19.48 -20.57 3.27
CA THR A 79 -19.67 -19.72 4.43
C THR A 79 -18.35 -19.66 5.22
N VAL A 80 -17.92 -18.49 5.64
CA VAL A 80 -16.77 -18.30 6.54
C VAL A 80 -17.08 -18.97 7.87
N GLY A 81 -16.23 -19.90 8.30
CA GLY A 81 -16.44 -20.67 9.52
C GLY A 81 -16.38 -19.82 10.77
N GLU A 82 -17.16 -20.19 11.77
CA GLU A 82 -17.14 -19.54 13.09
C GLU A 82 -15.78 -19.70 13.83
N ASP A 83 -15.01 -20.69 13.43
CA ASP A 83 -13.69 -21.02 13.96
C ASP A 83 -12.52 -20.46 13.13
N TRP A 84 -12.82 -19.72 12.05
CA TRP A 84 -11.76 -19.12 11.27
C TRP A 84 -11.10 -17.98 12.06
N PRO A 85 -9.77 -18.04 12.23
CA PRO A 85 -9.07 -16.96 12.91
C PRO A 85 -9.09 -15.67 12.07
N THR A 86 -9.12 -14.54 12.76
CA THR A 86 -8.98 -13.24 12.08
C THR A 86 -7.62 -13.14 11.39
N GLY A 87 -7.57 -12.50 10.23
CA GLY A 87 -6.32 -12.34 9.47
C GLY A 87 -6.48 -12.37 7.96
N TYR A 88 -5.35 -12.40 7.30
CA TYR A 88 -5.26 -12.62 5.87
C TYR A 88 -5.49 -14.10 5.56
N ILE A 89 -6.48 -14.39 4.77
CA ILE A 89 -6.80 -15.74 4.28
C ILE A 89 -6.39 -15.80 2.81
N ASP A 90 -5.35 -16.57 2.52
CA ASP A 90 -4.99 -16.93 1.15
C ASP A 90 -6.01 -17.92 0.59
N LEU A 91 -6.54 -17.60 -0.56
CA LEU A 91 -7.41 -18.49 -1.34
C LEU A 91 -6.60 -19.00 -2.54
N GLU A 92 -6.39 -20.28 -2.61
CA GLU A 92 -5.70 -20.94 -3.73
C GLU A 92 -6.65 -21.85 -4.47
N LEU A 93 -6.90 -21.56 -5.76
CA LEU A 93 -7.69 -22.41 -6.65
C LEU A 93 -6.75 -23.24 -7.52
N ILE A 94 -6.84 -24.57 -7.43
CA ILE A 94 -5.92 -25.53 -8.05
C ILE A 94 -6.72 -26.44 -8.99
N ASP A 95 -6.29 -26.60 -10.23
CA ASP A 95 -6.87 -27.55 -11.19
C ASP A 95 -6.28 -28.97 -11.06
N GLU A 96 -6.80 -29.91 -11.86
CA GLU A 96 -6.31 -31.30 -11.86
C GLU A 96 -4.87 -31.46 -12.35
N THR A 97 -4.33 -30.47 -13.05
CA THR A 97 -2.94 -30.49 -13.52
C THR A 97 -1.95 -30.00 -12.47
N GLY A 98 -2.47 -29.39 -11.39
CA GLY A 98 -1.69 -28.73 -10.34
C GLY A 98 -1.37 -27.27 -10.65
N SER A 99 -1.94 -26.69 -11.72
CA SER A 99 -1.86 -25.26 -11.97
C SER A 99 -2.77 -24.52 -10.98
N SER A 100 -2.26 -23.44 -10.38
CA SER A 100 -3.01 -22.68 -9.39
C SER A 100 -2.91 -21.17 -9.57
N THR A 101 -3.93 -20.48 -9.06
CA THR A 101 -3.94 -19.02 -8.89
C THR A 101 -4.39 -18.65 -7.48
N HIS A 102 -4.05 -17.43 -7.07
CA HIS A 102 -4.32 -16.96 -5.73
C HIS A 102 -5.24 -15.73 -5.73
N HIS A 103 -6.05 -15.66 -4.70
CA HIS A 103 -6.79 -14.48 -4.28
C HIS A 103 -6.79 -14.44 -2.74
N PHE A 104 -7.51 -13.51 -2.14
CA PHE A 104 -7.54 -13.42 -0.67
C PHE A 104 -8.91 -13.03 -0.13
N LEU A 105 -9.07 -13.28 1.18
CA LEU A 105 -10.05 -12.62 2.04
C LEU A 105 -9.32 -12.02 3.24
N CYS A 106 -9.81 -10.90 3.73
CA CYS A 106 -9.52 -10.41 5.07
C CYS A 106 -10.64 -10.91 6.01
N CYS A 107 -10.33 -11.87 6.86
CA CYS A 107 -11.27 -12.35 7.86
C CYS A 107 -11.25 -11.42 9.07
N ARG A 108 -12.32 -10.64 9.24
CA ARG A 108 -12.54 -9.79 10.42
C ARG A 108 -13.03 -10.63 11.59
N PRO A 109 -12.77 -10.24 12.84
CA PRO A 109 -13.46 -10.85 13.97
C PRO A 109 -14.97 -10.56 13.91
N ALA A 110 -15.79 -11.44 14.46
CA ALA A 110 -17.23 -11.22 14.57
C ALA A 110 -17.57 -10.00 15.45
N ALA A 111 -16.71 -9.69 16.40
CA ALA A 111 -16.72 -8.49 17.23
C ALA A 111 -15.28 -8.14 17.63
N PRO A 112 -14.99 -6.84 17.89
CA PRO A 112 -13.70 -6.40 18.36
C PRO A 112 -13.22 -7.16 19.60
N THR A 113 -11.96 -7.60 19.61
CA THR A 113 -11.38 -8.29 20.75
C THR A 113 -10.73 -7.29 21.70
N THR A 114 -11.25 -7.21 22.92
CA THR A 114 -10.75 -6.25 23.91
C THR A 114 -9.25 -6.38 24.13
N GLY A 115 -8.54 -5.25 23.98
CA GLY A 115 -7.10 -5.14 24.19
C GLY A 115 -6.24 -5.47 22.97
N ARG A 116 -6.83 -5.93 21.85
CA ARG A 116 -6.12 -6.08 20.58
C ARG A 116 -6.07 -4.78 19.81
N ALA A 117 -4.99 -4.60 19.05
CA ALA A 117 -4.92 -3.56 18.03
C ALA A 117 -5.55 -4.08 16.73
N LEU A 118 -6.17 -3.17 15.97
CA LEU A 118 -6.69 -3.46 14.65
C LEU A 118 -5.59 -3.17 13.60
N LEU A 119 -5.19 -4.18 12.85
CA LEU A 119 -4.35 -4.00 11.67
C LEU A 119 -5.23 -3.91 10.42
N VAL A 120 -5.10 -2.81 9.68
CA VAL A 120 -5.83 -2.58 8.43
C VAL A 120 -4.93 -2.92 7.25
N LEU A 121 -5.34 -3.91 6.45
CA LEU A 121 -4.65 -4.31 5.22
C LEU A 121 -4.91 -3.29 4.11
N SER A 122 -3.86 -2.89 3.41
CA SER A 122 -3.86 -1.84 2.39
C SER A 122 -4.44 -2.33 1.05
N THR A 123 -5.65 -2.88 1.07
CA THR A 123 -6.26 -3.57 -0.08
C THR A 123 -6.62 -2.64 -1.24
N ASN A 124 -6.83 -1.35 -1.00
CA ASN A 124 -6.97 -0.36 -2.08
C ASN A 124 -5.69 -0.25 -2.89
N THR A 125 -4.53 -0.31 -2.23
CA THR A 125 -3.23 -0.33 -2.90
C THR A 125 -3.07 -1.61 -3.72
N TYR A 126 -3.44 -2.79 -3.18
CA TYR A 126 -3.39 -4.04 -3.95
C TYR A 126 -4.19 -3.95 -5.25
N HIS A 127 -5.44 -3.44 -5.18
CA HIS A 127 -6.30 -3.27 -6.35
C HIS A 127 -5.74 -2.26 -7.34
N SER A 128 -5.13 -1.18 -6.86
CA SER A 128 -4.53 -0.13 -7.70
C SER A 128 -3.31 -0.61 -8.47
N TYR A 129 -2.56 -1.57 -7.93
CA TYR A 129 -1.39 -2.17 -8.57
C TYR A 129 -1.75 -3.40 -9.44
N ASN A 130 -2.95 -3.96 -9.30
CA ASN A 130 -3.36 -5.13 -10.04
C ASN A 130 -3.54 -4.81 -11.53
N TYR A 131 -2.71 -5.40 -12.38
CA TYR A 131 -2.75 -5.20 -13.83
C TYR A 131 -3.46 -6.35 -14.59
N TRP A 132 -4.07 -7.29 -13.88
CA TRP A 132 -4.86 -8.33 -14.53
C TRP A 132 -5.99 -7.72 -15.35
N GLY A 133 -6.15 -8.16 -16.59
CA GLY A 133 -7.14 -7.60 -17.51
C GLY A 133 -6.61 -6.47 -18.40
N GLY A 134 -5.34 -6.03 -18.25
CA GLY A 134 -4.65 -5.14 -19.17
C GLY A 134 -4.12 -3.84 -18.58
N ALA A 135 -4.71 -3.30 -17.51
CA ALA A 135 -4.26 -2.04 -16.93
C ALA A 135 -4.37 -1.99 -15.41
N ASN A 136 -3.58 -1.11 -14.82
CA ASN A 136 -3.66 -0.70 -13.42
C ASN A 136 -3.68 0.84 -13.29
N SER A 137 -3.57 1.36 -12.07
CA SER A 137 -3.56 2.82 -11.84
C SER A 137 -2.29 3.53 -12.35
N TYR A 138 -1.27 2.80 -12.81
CA TYR A 138 0.01 3.36 -13.25
C TYR A 138 0.27 3.19 -14.74
N ALA A 139 -0.17 2.10 -15.33
CA ALA A 139 0.14 1.80 -16.72
C ALA A 139 -0.91 0.91 -17.37
N ASN A 140 -1.04 1.04 -18.67
CA ASN A 140 -1.60 0.02 -19.53
C ASN A 140 -0.47 -0.93 -19.92
N VAL A 141 -0.57 -2.19 -19.48
CA VAL A 141 0.50 -3.18 -19.66
C VAL A 141 0.61 -3.63 -21.11
N ASP A 142 -0.51 -3.63 -21.85
CA ASP A 142 -0.50 -3.98 -23.28
C ASP A 142 0.28 -2.94 -24.09
N ASP A 143 0.15 -1.65 -23.74
CA ASP A 143 0.95 -0.57 -24.34
C ASP A 143 2.45 -0.74 -24.09
N LEU A 144 2.85 -1.19 -22.91
CA LEU A 144 4.25 -1.50 -22.58
C LEU A 144 4.77 -2.70 -23.38
N ALA A 145 3.95 -3.74 -23.54
CA ALA A 145 4.29 -4.93 -24.32
C ALA A 145 4.42 -4.63 -25.82
N GLU A 146 3.70 -3.63 -26.33
CA GLU A 146 3.82 -3.12 -27.70
C GLU A 146 5.02 -2.19 -27.91
N GLY A 147 5.83 -1.95 -26.89
CA GLY A 147 7.03 -1.13 -26.96
C GLY A 147 6.77 0.38 -26.96
N LEU A 148 5.62 0.81 -26.48
CA LEU A 148 5.36 2.22 -26.21
C LEU A 148 6.31 2.78 -25.15
N ASP A 149 6.68 4.03 -25.31
CA ASP A 149 7.43 4.78 -24.30
C ASP A 149 6.72 4.68 -22.95
N PRO A 150 7.44 4.33 -21.85
CA PRO A 150 6.87 4.23 -20.50
C PRO A 150 6.08 5.47 -20.07
N ALA A 151 6.50 6.66 -20.44
CA ALA A 151 5.76 7.90 -20.16
C ALA A 151 4.42 7.95 -20.90
N ALA A 152 4.37 7.49 -22.15
CA ALA A 152 3.13 7.41 -22.92
C ALA A 152 2.18 6.34 -22.37
N ALA A 153 2.70 5.18 -21.94
CA ALA A 153 1.91 4.12 -21.31
C ALA A 153 1.29 4.59 -19.98
N ARG A 154 2.03 5.36 -19.17
CA ARG A 154 1.50 5.98 -17.94
C ARG A 154 0.37 6.97 -18.21
N ASN A 155 0.47 7.74 -19.26
CA ASN A 155 -0.59 8.68 -19.64
C ASN A 155 -1.90 7.98 -20.04
N ARG A 156 -1.87 6.67 -20.26
CA ARG A 156 -3.04 5.83 -20.55
C ARG A 156 -3.51 5.02 -19.34
N ALA A 157 -2.95 5.26 -18.16
CA ALA A 157 -3.48 4.69 -16.93
C ALA A 157 -4.96 5.02 -16.79
N ILE A 158 -5.74 4.02 -16.40
CA ILE A 158 -7.19 4.17 -16.31
C ILE A 158 -7.60 4.71 -14.95
N GLY A 159 -8.62 5.58 -14.96
CA GLY A 159 -9.16 6.19 -13.75
C GLY A 159 -10.14 5.29 -12.97
N LYS A 160 -10.53 4.13 -13.52
CA LYS A 160 -11.48 3.21 -12.89
C LYS A 160 -10.96 1.78 -12.98
N LEU A 161 -10.97 1.07 -11.85
CA LEU A 161 -10.52 -0.32 -11.73
C LEU A 161 -11.59 -1.16 -11.04
N SER A 162 -11.98 -2.26 -11.66
CA SER A 162 -12.91 -3.19 -11.04
C SER A 162 -12.16 -4.16 -10.12
N ARG A 163 -12.69 -4.40 -8.91
CA ARG A 163 -12.23 -5.50 -8.06
C ARG A 163 -12.83 -6.85 -8.46
N MET A 164 -13.87 -6.84 -9.32
CA MET A 164 -14.54 -8.07 -9.78
C MET A 164 -13.74 -8.74 -10.90
N ARG A 165 -12.46 -8.99 -10.62
CA ARG A 165 -11.48 -9.62 -11.52
C ARG A 165 -10.40 -10.34 -10.71
N PRO A 166 -9.71 -11.33 -11.29
CA PRO A 166 -8.56 -11.97 -10.66
C PRO A 166 -7.44 -10.98 -10.32
N PHE A 167 -6.51 -11.42 -9.48
CA PHE A 167 -5.22 -10.78 -9.32
C PHE A 167 -4.19 -11.35 -10.30
N ALA A 168 -3.32 -10.48 -10.79
CA ALA A 168 -2.21 -10.90 -11.62
C ALA A 168 -1.26 -11.83 -10.83
N GLN A 169 -0.71 -12.80 -11.52
CA GLN A 169 0.26 -13.72 -10.94
C GLN A 169 1.46 -12.93 -10.40
N GLY A 170 1.91 -13.26 -9.20
CA GLY A 170 3.04 -12.60 -8.56
C GLY A 170 2.68 -11.37 -7.72
N LEU A 171 1.45 -10.86 -7.80
CA LEU A 171 1.05 -9.69 -7.02
C LEU A 171 0.74 -10.02 -5.55
N LEU A 172 -0.04 -11.06 -5.30
CA LEU A 172 -0.43 -11.47 -3.94
C LEU A 172 0.56 -12.47 -3.33
N ALA A 173 1.00 -13.43 -4.11
CA ALA A 173 1.99 -14.43 -3.72
C ALA A 173 3.10 -14.50 -4.75
N PRO A 174 4.38 -14.58 -4.34
CA PRO A 174 5.48 -14.75 -5.29
C PRO A 174 5.27 -16.03 -6.09
N PRO A 175 5.50 -16.02 -7.41
CA PRO A 175 5.49 -17.26 -8.19
C PRO A 175 6.50 -18.27 -7.64
N PRO A 176 6.29 -19.58 -7.83
CA PRO A 176 7.25 -20.59 -7.40
C PRO A 176 8.65 -20.32 -7.95
N GLY A 177 9.64 -20.29 -7.07
CA GLY A 177 11.05 -20.00 -7.44
C GLY A 177 11.37 -18.52 -7.61
N ALA A 178 10.40 -17.61 -7.44
CA ALA A 178 10.65 -16.18 -7.46
C ALA A 178 11.61 -15.80 -6.33
N PRO A 179 12.68 -15.08 -6.64
CA PRO A 179 13.54 -14.51 -5.62
C PRO A 179 12.74 -13.44 -4.84
N ARG A 180 12.88 -13.40 -3.53
CA ARG A 180 12.32 -12.32 -2.74
C ARG A 180 13.15 -11.06 -2.94
N LEU A 181 12.54 -9.96 -3.37
CA LEU A 181 13.13 -8.63 -3.42
C LEU A 181 13.34 -8.05 -2.00
N VAL A 182 14.06 -8.79 -1.17
CA VAL A 182 14.28 -8.45 0.22
C VAL A 182 15.74 -8.11 0.43
N ASN A 183 16.02 -6.95 1.00
CA ASN A 183 17.36 -6.52 1.41
C ASN A 183 18.32 -6.32 0.23
N LEU A 184 18.08 -5.25 -0.49
CA LEU A 184 19.13 -4.73 -1.36
C LEU A 184 20.35 -4.44 -0.50
N THR A 185 21.40 -5.24 -0.68
CA THR A 185 22.66 -5.04 0.03
C THR A 185 23.21 -3.66 -0.30
N LEU A 186 23.58 -2.88 0.70
CA LEU A 186 24.28 -1.62 0.50
C LEU A 186 25.55 -1.88 -0.32
N ARG A 187 25.70 -1.19 -1.44
CA ARG A 187 26.88 -1.28 -2.29
C ARG A 187 27.69 0.01 -2.28
N GLY A 188 28.89 -0.07 -2.78
CA GLY A 188 29.78 1.06 -2.85
C GLY A 188 29.26 2.18 -3.75
N PRO A 189 29.77 3.41 -3.60
CA PRO A 189 29.42 4.51 -4.47
C PRO A 189 29.70 4.19 -5.94
N GLY A 190 28.72 4.45 -6.80
CA GLY A 190 28.87 4.23 -8.25
C GLY A 190 28.49 2.83 -8.75
N GLU A 191 28.14 1.91 -7.88
CA GLU A 191 27.61 0.60 -8.29
C GLU A 191 26.09 0.67 -8.43
N LEU A 192 25.59 0.50 -9.64
CA LEU A 192 24.18 0.28 -9.89
C LEU A 192 23.80 -1.08 -9.30
N VAL A 193 22.85 -1.11 -8.38
CA VAL A 193 22.29 -2.36 -7.92
C VAL A 193 20.95 -2.54 -8.61
N ILE A 194 21.00 -3.17 -9.76
CA ILE A 194 19.83 -3.83 -10.29
C ILE A 194 19.80 -5.17 -9.55
N PRO A 195 18.76 -5.48 -8.78
CA PRO A 195 18.62 -6.79 -8.16
C PRO A 195 18.73 -7.87 -9.23
N GLY A 196 19.42 -8.96 -8.97
CA GLY A 196 19.48 -10.11 -9.87
C GLY A 196 18.10 -10.68 -10.24
N ASP A 197 17.12 -10.26 -9.51
CA ASP A 197 15.70 -10.55 -9.64
C ASP A 197 15.04 -9.87 -10.84
N VAL A 198 15.61 -8.77 -11.36
CA VAL A 198 15.09 -8.10 -12.57
C VAL A 198 15.16 -9.02 -13.78
N ASP A 199 16.24 -9.77 -13.93
CA ASP A 199 16.36 -10.74 -15.02
C ASP A 199 15.28 -11.81 -14.91
N TRP A 200 15.04 -12.30 -13.69
CA TRP A 200 13.95 -13.26 -13.42
C TRP A 200 12.56 -12.66 -13.70
N ILE A 201 12.32 -11.43 -13.26
CA ILE A 201 11.07 -10.69 -13.51
C ILE A 201 10.84 -10.49 -15.02
N LEU A 202 11.86 -10.08 -15.75
CA LEU A 202 11.76 -9.88 -17.20
C LEU A 202 11.54 -11.20 -17.96
N GLU A 203 12.15 -12.29 -17.49
CA GLU A 203 11.99 -13.62 -18.09
C GLU A 203 10.60 -14.22 -17.83
N HIS A 204 10.01 -13.95 -16.66
CA HIS A 204 8.75 -14.57 -16.21
C HIS A 204 7.55 -13.63 -16.28
N ALA A 205 7.71 -12.44 -16.82
CA ALA A 205 6.69 -11.42 -17.09
C ALA A 205 5.83 -10.90 -15.90
N PRO A 206 6.26 -10.94 -14.63
CA PRO A 206 5.61 -10.11 -13.62
C PRO A 206 5.93 -8.63 -13.87
N SER A 207 5.01 -7.73 -13.52
CA SER A 207 5.22 -6.29 -13.62
C SER A 207 6.25 -5.80 -12.60
N ALA A 208 6.90 -4.66 -12.88
CA ALA A 208 7.80 -4.00 -11.91
C ALA A 208 7.10 -3.61 -10.60
N TYR A 209 5.77 -3.56 -10.59
CA TYR A 209 4.95 -3.27 -9.41
C TYR A 209 4.56 -4.50 -8.59
N ASP A 210 4.79 -5.72 -9.07
CA ASP A 210 4.37 -6.96 -8.42
C ASP A 210 4.92 -7.12 -7.01
N GLY A 211 6.12 -6.66 -6.76
CA GLY A 211 6.71 -6.71 -5.45
C GLY A 211 6.39 -5.50 -4.54
N SER A 212 5.56 -4.55 -4.98
CA SER A 212 5.26 -3.31 -4.25
C SER A 212 3.94 -3.31 -3.52
N ALA A 213 3.11 -4.34 -3.73
CA ALA A 213 1.80 -4.50 -3.13
C ALA A 213 1.52 -5.97 -2.84
N GLY A 214 0.49 -6.22 -2.05
CA GLY A 214 0.09 -7.57 -1.64
C GLY A 214 0.74 -8.03 -0.34
N PHE A 215 -0.07 -8.70 0.45
CA PHE A 215 0.26 -9.08 1.83
C PHE A 215 1.55 -9.90 1.95
N LEU A 216 1.72 -10.93 1.09
CA LEU A 216 2.84 -11.87 1.18
C LEU A 216 4.14 -11.32 0.58
N GLN A 217 4.09 -10.18 -0.13
CA GLN A 217 5.23 -9.73 -0.90
C GLN A 217 6.34 -9.11 -0.05
N LYS A 218 6.04 -8.06 0.74
CA LYS A 218 7.11 -7.29 1.38
C LYS A 218 6.92 -7.00 2.86
N TRP A 219 5.82 -6.38 3.27
CA TRP A 219 5.76 -5.68 4.55
C TRP A 219 4.79 -6.27 5.55
N GLU A 220 3.52 -6.42 5.16
CA GLU A 220 2.45 -6.73 6.10
C GLU A 220 2.62 -8.12 6.72
N HIS A 221 2.90 -9.15 5.91
CA HIS A 221 3.13 -10.49 6.41
C HIS A 221 4.33 -10.55 7.39
N ARG A 222 5.42 -9.82 7.10
CA ARG A 222 6.57 -9.76 8.01
C ARG A 222 6.20 -9.19 9.36
N PHE A 223 5.44 -8.07 9.35
CA PHE A 223 4.97 -7.45 10.57
C PHE A 223 4.07 -8.40 11.36
N VAL A 224 3.10 -9.02 10.70
CA VAL A 224 2.17 -9.97 11.31
C VAL A 224 2.90 -11.18 11.89
N ALA A 225 3.79 -11.79 11.11
CA ALA A 225 4.56 -12.95 11.56
C ALA A 225 5.44 -12.61 12.78
N TRP A 226 6.08 -11.45 12.78
CA TRP A 226 6.84 -10.97 13.93
C TRP A 226 5.94 -10.71 15.14
N ALA A 227 4.83 -10.01 14.95
CA ALA A 227 3.91 -9.68 16.04
C ALA A 227 3.40 -10.94 16.73
N GLU A 228 2.90 -11.91 15.97
CA GLU A 228 2.38 -13.17 16.49
C GLU A 228 3.46 -14.02 17.16
N ALA A 229 4.66 -14.13 16.55
CA ALA A 229 5.78 -14.83 17.14
C ALA A 229 6.23 -14.24 18.50
N ASN A 230 5.98 -12.95 18.71
CA ASN A 230 6.27 -12.24 19.96
C ASN A 230 5.04 -12.12 20.89
N GLY A 231 3.94 -12.81 20.59
CA GLY A 231 2.75 -12.87 21.44
C GLY A 231 1.82 -11.65 21.35
N TYR A 232 1.99 -10.82 20.34
CA TYR A 232 1.04 -9.73 20.03
C TYR A 232 -0.09 -10.28 19.18
N GLU A 233 -1.28 -10.35 19.75
CA GLU A 233 -2.47 -10.75 19.03
C GLU A 233 -3.11 -9.53 18.35
N LEU A 234 -3.46 -9.67 17.08
CA LEU A 234 -4.06 -8.63 16.25
C LEU A 234 -5.46 -9.02 15.81
N ASP A 235 -6.35 -8.04 15.73
CA ASP A 235 -7.56 -8.12 14.92
C ASP A 235 -7.26 -7.52 13.54
N PHE A 236 -8.00 -7.96 12.51
CA PHE A 236 -7.76 -7.54 11.13
C PHE A 236 -9.00 -6.92 10.52
N ALA A 237 -8.77 -5.94 9.66
CA ALA A 237 -9.72 -5.40 8.71
C ALA A 237 -8.97 -5.05 7.40
N CYS A 238 -9.70 -4.65 6.37
CA CYS A 238 -9.11 -4.14 5.14
C CYS A 238 -9.75 -2.81 4.76
N ASP A 239 -9.11 -2.06 3.86
CA ASP A 239 -9.62 -0.76 3.40
C ASP A 239 -11.09 -0.83 2.94
N HIS A 240 -11.49 -1.97 2.37
CA HIS A 240 -12.86 -2.20 1.89
C HIS A 240 -13.91 -2.22 2.99
N ASP A 241 -13.52 -2.56 4.21
CA ASP A 241 -14.44 -2.64 5.34
C ASP A 241 -14.92 -1.25 5.80
N PHE A 242 -14.18 -0.18 5.47
CA PHE A 242 -14.61 1.19 5.71
C PHE A 242 -15.79 1.61 4.82
N GLU A 243 -16.02 0.91 3.71
CA GLU A 243 -17.09 1.21 2.76
C GLU A 243 -18.43 0.55 3.15
N ILE A 244 -18.49 -0.21 4.23
CA ILE A 244 -19.74 -0.83 4.71
C ILE A 244 -20.69 0.26 5.17
N PRO A 245 -21.87 0.42 4.54
CA PRO A 245 -22.82 1.49 4.89
C PRO A 245 -23.23 1.43 6.35
N GLY A 246 -23.05 2.55 7.07
CA GLY A 246 -23.36 2.66 8.50
C GLY A 246 -22.42 1.86 9.41
N GLY A 247 -21.38 1.25 8.86
CA GLY A 247 -20.34 0.57 9.62
C GLY A 247 -19.52 1.57 10.46
N ARG A 248 -19.19 1.16 11.67
CA ARG A 248 -18.32 1.87 12.61
C ARG A 248 -17.19 0.93 12.96
N LEU A 249 -16.30 0.73 11.98
CA LEU A 249 -15.26 -0.29 12.03
C LEU A 249 -14.31 -0.12 13.23
N LEU A 250 -14.07 1.13 13.64
CA LEU A 250 -13.04 1.47 14.63
C LEU A 250 -13.59 1.59 16.06
N ASP A 251 -14.90 1.53 16.23
CA ASP A 251 -15.50 1.54 17.58
C ASP A 251 -14.92 0.38 18.40
N ASP A 252 -14.70 0.60 19.67
CA ASP A 252 -14.18 -0.39 20.61
C ASP A 252 -12.69 -0.78 20.44
N TYR A 253 -11.96 -0.24 19.44
CA TYR A 253 -10.49 -0.37 19.37
C TYR A 253 -9.79 0.81 20.05
N GLY A 254 -8.67 0.54 20.71
CA GLY A 254 -7.80 1.58 21.28
C GLY A 254 -6.66 1.98 20.35
N THR A 255 -6.31 1.11 19.39
CA THR A 255 -5.18 1.31 18.50
C THR A 255 -5.45 0.72 17.12
N VAL A 256 -5.14 1.52 16.08
CA VAL A 256 -5.14 1.09 14.68
C VAL A 256 -3.70 1.09 14.15
N LEU A 257 -3.35 0.04 13.41
CA LEU A 257 -2.05 -0.15 12.78
C LEU A 257 -2.18 -0.12 11.27
N LEU A 258 -1.29 0.62 10.60
CA LEU A 258 -1.07 0.62 9.16
C LEU A 258 0.37 0.19 8.89
N VAL A 259 0.58 -0.75 7.98
CA VAL A 259 1.91 -1.32 7.71
C VAL A 259 2.21 -1.29 6.22
N GLY A 260 3.43 -0.92 5.87
CA GLY A 260 3.94 -0.97 4.51
C GLY A 260 3.44 0.17 3.63
N HIS A 261 2.51 -0.08 2.72
CA HIS A 261 2.16 0.86 1.66
C HIS A 261 0.66 1.12 1.57
N SER A 262 0.15 1.98 2.44
CA SER A 262 -1.26 2.39 2.51
C SER A 262 -1.48 3.70 1.74
N GLU A 263 -1.42 3.64 0.41
CA GLU A 263 -1.32 4.80 -0.48
C GLU A 263 -2.69 5.38 -0.89
N TYR A 264 -3.73 4.53 -1.06
CA TYR A 264 -5.01 4.87 -1.67
C TYR A 264 -6.13 4.87 -0.64
N TRP A 265 -6.59 6.06 -0.24
CA TRP A 265 -7.61 6.20 0.79
C TRP A 265 -8.89 6.82 0.25
N SER A 266 -10.03 6.20 0.58
CA SER A 266 -11.33 6.81 0.36
C SER A 266 -11.64 7.92 1.40
N LYS A 267 -12.66 8.73 1.09
CA LYS A 267 -13.17 9.71 2.06
C LYS A 267 -13.73 9.01 3.31
N HIS A 268 -14.44 7.88 3.15
CA HIS A 268 -15.02 7.13 4.27
C HIS A 268 -13.93 6.60 5.22
N GLN A 269 -12.86 6.04 4.67
CA GLN A 269 -11.70 5.60 5.46
C GLN A 269 -11.07 6.78 6.22
N ARG A 270 -10.83 7.88 5.53
CA ARG A 270 -10.23 9.06 6.13
C ARG A 270 -11.10 9.67 7.23
N ASP A 271 -12.42 9.78 7.01
CA ASP A 271 -13.36 10.34 7.98
C ASP A 271 -13.35 9.51 9.26
N GLN A 272 -13.47 8.17 9.16
CA GLN A 272 -13.47 7.29 10.32
C GLN A 272 -12.15 7.32 11.10
N LEU A 273 -11.00 7.40 10.41
CA LEU A 273 -9.70 7.51 11.07
C LEU A 273 -9.50 8.87 11.73
N ASP A 274 -9.95 9.96 11.11
CA ASP A 274 -9.93 11.30 11.73
C ASP A 274 -10.79 11.31 13.02
N GLU A 275 -12.03 10.81 12.96
CA GLU A 275 -12.94 10.70 14.11
C GLU A 275 -12.36 9.81 15.23
N PHE A 276 -11.73 8.70 14.85
CA PHE A 276 -11.12 7.76 15.77
C PHE A 276 -10.00 8.39 16.59
N VAL A 277 -9.07 9.09 15.92
CA VAL A 277 -7.94 9.74 16.60
C VAL A 277 -8.41 10.93 17.41
N ASP A 278 -9.30 11.77 16.87
CA ASP A 278 -9.87 12.91 17.58
C ASP A 278 -10.64 12.47 18.84
N GLY A 279 -11.23 11.27 18.82
CA GLY A 279 -11.96 10.64 19.93
C GLY A 279 -11.08 9.90 20.95
N GLY A 280 -9.77 9.90 20.82
CA GLY A 280 -8.84 9.29 21.78
C GLY A 280 -8.20 7.97 21.34
N GLY A 281 -8.47 7.52 20.11
CA GLY A 281 -7.81 6.37 19.52
C GLY A 281 -6.36 6.67 19.12
N ASN A 282 -5.51 5.65 19.10
CA ASN A 282 -4.11 5.76 18.69
C ASN A 282 -3.91 5.20 17.28
N LEU A 283 -3.21 5.95 16.43
CA LEU A 283 -2.85 5.53 15.08
C LEU A 283 -1.34 5.31 15.01
N ALA A 284 -0.91 4.08 14.72
CA ALA A 284 0.49 3.75 14.50
C ALA A 284 0.73 3.35 13.04
N ILE A 285 1.54 4.13 12.34
CA ILE A 285 1.86 3.97 10.93
C ILE A 285 3.30 3.45 10.82
N PHE A 286 3.44 2.19 10.42
CA PHE A 286 4.70 1.55 10.09
C PHE A 286 4.82 1.43 8.56
N GLY A 287 4.68 2.57 7.89
CA GLY A 287 4.54 2.67 6.45
C GLY A 287 5.11 3.96 5.87
N GLY A 288 5.04 4.08 4.56
CA GLY A 288 5.43 5.29 3.81
C GLY A 288 4.53 5.51 2.61
N ASN A 289 4.52 6.74 2.11
CA ASN A 289 3.57 7.22 1.10
C ASN A 289 2.12 6.97 1.52
N THR A 290 1.83 7.31 2.78
CA THR A 290 0.55 7.01 3.43
C THR A 290 -0.50 8.03 3.03
N ALA A 291 -1.68 7.55 2.60
CA ALA A 291 -2.83 8.39 2.23
C ALA A 291 -2.49 9.42 1.14
N TYR A 292 -1.72 9.03 0.13
CA TYR A 292 -1.31 9.95 -0.94
C TYR A 292 -2.44 10.25 -1.91
N TRP A 293 -3.09 9.18 -2.44
CA TRP A 293 -4.19 9.28 -3.38
C TRP A 293 -5.54 9.25 -2.68
N LYS A 294 -6.32 10.29 -2.92
CA LYS A 294 -7.76 10.29 -2.60
C LYS A 294 -8.50 9.53 -3.69
N VAL A 295 -9.19 8.49 -3.29
CA VAL A 295 -9.97 7.62 -4.17
C VAL A 295 -11.41 7.54 -3.70
N ARG A 296 -12.27 6.93 -4.50
CA ARG A 296 -13.62 6.57 -4.09
C ARG A 296 -14.04 5.21 -4.62
N TRP A 297 -14.98 4.60 -3.96
CA TRP A 297 -15.62 3.40 -4.42
C TRP A 297 -16.97 3.73 -5.05
N GLU A 298 -17.29 3.09 -6.18
CA GLU A 298 -18.56 3.14 -6.89
C GLU A 298 -19.16 1.72 -6.99
N ASP A 299 -20.41 1.60 -7.44
CA ASP A 299 -21.08 0.34 -7.73
C ASP A 299 -21.08 -0.66 -6.55
N ASP A 300 -21.56 -0.26 -5.38
CA ASP A 300 -21.50 -1.06 -4.14
C ASP A 300 -20.08 -1.54 -3.83
N ALA A 301 -19.13 -0.64 -3.88
CA ALA A 301 -17.72 -0.86 -3.63
C ALA A 301 -17.10 -1.95 -4.54
N ARG A 302 -17.51 -1.99 -5.82
CA ARG A 302 -16.94 -2.88 -6.84
C ARG A 302 -15.95 -2.21 -7.77
N THR A 303 -16.06 -0.89 -7.92
CA THR A 303 -15.22 -0.08 -8.81
C THR A 303 -14.44 0.94 -8.01
N LEU A 304 -13.12 0.83 -8.00
CA LEU A 304 -12.21 1.83 -7.43
C LEU A 304 -11.96 2.92 -8.46
N VAL A 305 -12.25 4.16 -8.10
CA VAL A 305 -12.01 5.34 -8.93
C VAL A 305 -10.80 6.10 -8.41
N ALA A 306 -9.82 6.33 -9.29
CA ALA A 306 -8.57 7.00 -9.00
C ALA A 306 -8.06 7.73 -10.25
N HIS A 307 -8.62 8.90 -10.57
CA HIS A 307 -8.19 9.69 -11.73
C HIS A 307 -6.80 10.31 -11.55
N LYS A 308 -6.28 10.32 -10.32
CA LYS A 308 -4.95 10.83 -10.02
C LYS A 308 -4.72 12.25 -10.57
N TRP A 309 -3.68 12.45 -11.32
CA TRP A 309 -3.32 13.73 -11.95
C TRP A 309 -4.37 14.30 -12.92
N LYS A 310 -5.29 13.47 -13.36
CA LYS A 310 -6.36 13.86 -14.29
C LYS A 310 -7.67 14.20 -13.57
N GLY A 311 -7.68 14.17 -12.23
CA GLY A 311 -8.89 14.42 -11.45
C GLY A 311 -9.60 15.71 -11.83
N GLU A 312 -8.86 16.81 -12.02
CA GLU A 312 -9.43 18.09 -12.43
C GLU A 312 -10.12 18.07 -13.82
N LEU A 313 -9.69 17.17 -14.70
CA LEU A 313 -10.15 17.11 -16.09
C LEU A 313 -11.18 16.00 -16.33
N ASP A 314 -10.96 14.84 -15.71
CA ASP A 314 -11.65 13.61 -16.05
C ASP A 314 -12.65 13.16 -14.97
N ASP A 315 -12.55 13.69 -13.72
CA ASP A 315 -13.47 13.29 -12.66
C ASP A 315 -14.75 14.13 -12.70
N GLU A 316 -15.87 13.50 -13.02
CA GLU A 316 -17.19 14.15 -13.08
C GLU A 316 -17.64 14.76 -11.73
N ARG A 317 -17.02 14.34 -10.61
CA ARG A 317 -17.28 14.87 -9.26
C ARG A 317 -16.34 15.99 -8.86
N TRP A 318 -15.50 16.46 -9.78
CA TRP A 318 -14.59 17.55 -9.49
C TRP A 318 -15.35 18.85 -9.18
N ALA A 319 -15.14 19.39 -7.99
CA ALA A 319 -15.64 20.68 -7.57
C ALA A 319 -14.51 21.42 -6.84
N ALA A 320 -13.92 22.40 -7.49
CA ALA A 320 -12.71 23.07 -7.03
C ALA A 320 -12.85 23.79 -5.67
N ASP A 321 -14.08 24.17 -5.29
CA ASP A 321 -14.36 24.92 -4.07
C ASP A 321 -15.16 24.09 -3.05
N ASP A 322 -15.18 22.76 -3.18
CA ASP A 322 -15.88 21.87 -2.27
C ASP A 322 -14.89 20.91 -1.58
N PRO A 323 -14.46 21.21 -0.33
CA PRO A 323 -13.57 20.33 0.43
C PRO A 323 -14.20 18.93 0.70
N ASP A 324 -15.51 18.84 0.72
CA ASP A 324 -16.25 17.58 0.91
C ASP A 324 -16.48 16.82 -0.40
N SER A 325 -16.04 17.37 -1.53
CA SER A 325 -16.10 16.68 -2.82
C SER A 325 -15.57 15.27 -2.75
N GLU A 326 -16.25 14.33 -3.39
CA GLU A 326 -15.78 12.95 -3.56
C GLU A 326 -14.83 12.81 -4.77
N ALA A 327 -14.43 13.91 -5.40
CA ALA A 327 -13.45 13.87 -6.49
C ALA A 327 -12.12 13.26 -6.05
N THR A 328 -11.40 12.69 -7.00
CA THR A 328 -10.17 11.94 -6.79
C THR A 328 -8.96 12.71 -7.29
N HIS A 329 -7.92 12.80 -6.49
CA HIS A 329 -6.62 13.41 -6.78
C HIS A 329 -5.66 13.10 -5.61
N LEU A 330 -4.62 13.89 -5.40
CA LEU A 330 -3.83 13.88 -4.16
C LEU A 330 -4.69 14.39 -2.99
N TRP A 331 -4.58 13.76 -1.82
CA TRP A 331 -5.16 14.33 -0.60
C TRP A 331 -4.61 15.73 -0.30
N SER A 332 -3.34 15.97 -0.63
CA SER A 332 -2.69 17.29 -0.51
C SER A 332 -3.15 18.33 -1.50
N HIS A 333 -4.03 17.99 -2.46
CA HIS A 333 -4.50 18.97 -3.44
C HIS A 333 -5.27 20.10 -2.75
N PRO A 334 -4.99 21.40 -3.08
CA PRO A 334 -5.60 22.54 -2.40
C PRO A 334 -7.12 22.59 -2.42
N ALA A 335 -7.76 22.00 -3.46
CA ALA A 335 -9.21 21.94 -3.56
C ALA A 335 -9.88 21.17 -2.41
N PHE A 336 -9.17 20.27 -1.75
CA PHE A 336 -9.73 19.47 -0.66
C PHE A 336 -9.49 20.07 0.73
N ASP A 337 -8.53 20.99 0.87
CA ASP A 337 -8.12 21.62 2.15
C ASP A 337 -7.90 20.60 3.29
N ARG A 338 -7.50 19.38 2.93
CA ARG A 338 -7.41 18.24 3.84
C ARG A 338 -6.20 17.34 3.52
N PRO A 339 -4.97 17.91 3.54
CA PRO A 339 -3.78 17.14 3.25
C PRO A 339 -3.62 15.95 4.22
N GLU A 340 -2.99 14.88 3.75
CA GLU A 340 -2.77 13.67 4.54
C GLU A 340 -2.03 13.94 5.84
N ALA A 341 -1.08 14.89 5.84
CA ALA A 341 -0.27 15.22 7.00
C ALA A 341 -1.07 15.75 8.20
N GLN A 342 -2.30 16.25 8.00
CA GLN A 342 -3.17 16.64 9.13
C GLN A 342 -3.51 15.43 10.02
N LEU A 343 -3.55 14.21 9.47
CA LEU A 343 -3.79 12.98 10.22
C LEU A 343 -2.52 12.19 10.47
N THR A 344 -1.65 12.06 9.45
CA THR A 344 -0.46 11.20 9.53
C THR A 344 0.76 11.90 10.14
N GLY A 345 0.73 13.23 10.26
CA GLY A 345 1.84 14.07 10.70
C GLY A 345 2.89 14.34 9.63
N LEU A 346 2.93 13.53 8.59
CA LEU A 346 3.94 13.51 7.55
C LEU A 346 3.31 13.46 6.15
N SER A 347 4.10 13.77 5.12
CA SER A 347 3.67 13.71 3.72
C SER A 347 4.79 13.17 2.83
N PHE A 348 4.44 12.35 1.86
CA PHE A 348 5.35 11.88 0.83
C PHE A 348 5.96 13.03 0.01
N LEU A 349 5.25 14.15 -0.13
CA LEU A 349 5.72 15.34 -0.84
C LEU A 349 6.99 15.98 -0.24
N TYR A 350 7.26 15.74 1.05
CA TYR A 350 8.47 16.22 1.73
C TYR A 350 9.48 15.10 2.00
N GLY A 351 9.07 13.85 1.79
CA GLY A 351 9.89 12.67 1.89
C GLY A 351 10.40 12.24 0.53
N GLY A 352 9.70 11.31 -0.08
CA GLY A 352 10.04 10.74 -1.38
C GLY A 352 10.82 9.44 -1.26
N TYR A 353 11.74 9.21 -2.18
CA TYR A 353 12.49 7.97 -2.30
C TYR A 353 13.82 8.04 -1.55
N HIS A 354 14.15 7.00 -0.79
CA HIS A 354 15.50 6.79 -0.28
C HIS A 354 16.26 5.79 -1.16
N ARG A 355 15.56 4.77 -1.64
CA ARG A 355 16.04 3.81 -2.63
C ARG A 355 15.14 3.91 -3.86
N LEU A 356 15.63 4.61 -4.87
CA LEU A 356 14.89 4.83 -6.11
C LEU A 356 14.63 3.51 -6.83
N ALA A 357 13.36 3.19 -7.03
CA ALA A 357 12.90 1.96 -7.66
C ALA A 357 13.63 0.73 -7.08
N MET A 358 14.52 0.14 -7.84
CA MET A 358 15.33 -1.02 -7.44
C MET A 358 16.78 -0.64 -7.11
N CYS A 359 17.10 0.65 -6.99
CA CYS A 359 18.44 1.12 -6.70
C CYS A 359 18.61 1.38 -5.21
N VAL A 360 19.74 0.95 -4.67
CA VAL A 360 20.13 1.22 -3.28
C VAL A 360 20.78 2.59 -3.19
N SER A 361 20.35 3.41 -2.24
CA SER A 361 20.99 4.70 -1.96
C SER A 361 22.43 4.51 -1.51
N ARG A 362 23.20 5.60 -1.57
CA ARG A 362 24.58 5.64 -1.03
C ARG A 362 24.62 5.72 0.50
N GLY A 363 23.50 5.90 1.16
CA GLY A 363 23.40 6.03 2.62
C GLY A 363 23.31 4.67 3.32
N SER A 364 23.28 4.73 4.65
CA SER A 364 23.17 3.54 5.50
C SER A 364 21.76 2.91 5.46
N GLY A 365 20.76 3.61 4.96
CA GLY A 365 19.36 3.19 5.06
C GLY A 365 18.82 3.26 6.48
N ALA A 366 19.37 4.15 7.31
CA ALA A 366 19.07 4.27 8.74
C ALA A 366 18.62 5.67 9.12
N TYR A 367 17.79 5.78 10.14
CA TYR A 367 17.48 7.04 10.81
C TYR A 367 18.61 7.47 11.73
N THR A 368 19.03 8.73 11.64
CA THR A 368 19.80 9.36 12.71
C THR A 368 18.85 9.79 13.80
N ILE A 369 19.06 9.31 15.03
CA ILE A 369 18.21 9.57 16.18
C ILE A 369 18.55 10.91 16.83
N TYR A 370 17.54 11.76 17.03
CA TYR A 370 17.65 13.07 17.66
C TYR A 370 16.96 13.16 19.01
N ARG A 371 15.97 12.30 19.27
CA ARG A 371 15.22 12.25 20.55
C ARG A 371 15.27 10.84 21.15
N PRO A 372 16.41 10.42 21.72
CA PRO A 372 16.55 9.08 22.28
C PRO A 372 15.63 8.85 23.50
N ASP A 373 15.26 9.91 24.21
CA ASP A 373 14.37 9.84 25.38
C ASP A 373 12.87 9.77 25.00
N HIS A 374 12.54 9.72 23.71
CA HIS A 374 11.17 9.62 23.27
C HIS A 374 10.58 8.25 23.63
N TRP A 375 9.32 8.20 24.08
CA TRP A 375 8.64 6.99 24.52
C TRP A 375 8.69 5.83 23.50
N ALA A 376 8.66 6.14 22.20
CA ALA A 376 8.74 5.13 21.13
C ALA A 376 10.10 4.42 21.03
N LEU A 377 11.12 4.93 21.71
CA LEU A 377 12.47 4.35 21.78
C LEU A 377 12.82 3.85 23.18
N GLU A 378 11.85 3.79 24.09
CA GLU A 378 12.07 3.27 25.43
C GLU A 378 12.61 1.83 25.39
N GLY A 379 13.71 1.58 26.08
CA GLY A 379 14.37 0.26 26.13
C GLY A 379 15.27 -0.06 24.93
N SER A 380 15.44 0.87 23.98
CA SER A 380 16.29 0.63 22.80
C SER A 380 17.80 0.84 23.03
N ASP A 381 18.18 1.49 24.15
CA ASP A 381 19.58 1.90 24.47
C ASP A 381 20.23 2.81 23.41
N LEU A 382 19.40 3.50 22.61
CA LEU A 382 19.87 4.47 21.60
C LEU A 382 20.21 5.81 22.24
N TYR A 383 21.23 6.46 21.69
CA TYR A 383 21.67 7.80 22.08
C TYR A 383 21.49 8.80 20.94
N TYR A 384 21.64 10.10 21.28
CA TYR A 384 21.63 11.17 20.30
C TYR A 384 22.74 10.97 19.26
N GLY A 385 22.33 10.92 17.99
CA GLY A 385 23.21 10.70 16.84
C GLY A 385 23.42 9.24 16.45
N ASP A 386 22.87 8.28 17.20
CA ASP A 386 22.92 6.87 16.81
C ASP A 386 22.07 6.60 15.57
N LEU A 387 22.38 5.49 14.90
CA LEU A 387 21.72 5.07 13.67
C LEU A 387 20.78 3.89 13.94
N LEU A 388 19.48 4.14 13.85
CA LEU A 388 18.48 3.08 13.88
C LEU A 388 18.33 2.46 12.49
N GLY A 389 18.64 1.17 12.35
CA GLY A 389 18.52 0.41 11.11
C GLY A 389 19.80 0.35 10.27
N ALA A 390 20.97 0.72 10.82
CA ALA A 390 22.22 0.67 10.05
C ALA A 390 22.64 -0.74 9.63
N GLY A 391 22.25 -1.77 10.37
CA GLY A 391 22.54 -3.18 10.05
C GLY A 391 21.52 -3.81 9.10
N VAL A 392 20.29 -3.31 9.13
CA VAL A 392 19.19 -3.71 8.25
C VAL A 392 18.54 -2.43 7.77
N PRO A 393 18.68 -2.06 6.49
CA PRO A 393 18.13 -0.81 5.98
C PRO A 393 16.63 -0.71 6.22
N LEU A 394 16.22 0.27 7.04
CA LEU A 394 14.81 0.55 7.35
C LEU A 394 14.19 1.56 6.40
N LEU A 395 15.03 2.34 5.72
CA LEU A 395 14.52 3.37 4.81
C LEU A 395 14.22 2.73 3.48
N GLY A 396 12.96 2.71 3.21
CA GLY A 396 12.44 2.05 2.06
C GLY A 396 12.39 2.89 0.85
N TYR A 397 11.82 2.24 -0.16
CA TYR A 397 11.76 2.90 -1.42
C TYR A 397 10.89 4.16 -1.33
N GLU A 398 9.85 4.18 -0.49
CA GLU A 398 9.01 5.36 -0.26
C GLU A 398 8.98 5.76 1.21
N ASN A 399 9.09 7.08 1.43
CA ASN A 399 9.18 7.64 2.76
C ASN A 399 8.32 8.89 2.89
N ASP A 400 7.76 9.09 4.07
CA ASP A 400 7.06 10.31 4.43
C ASP A 400 7.97 11.26 5.20
N GLY A 401 7.75 12.55 5.03
CA GLY A 401 8.55 13.57 5.66
C GLY A 401 7.79 14.84 6.00
N CYS A 402 8.54 15.82 6.45
CA CYS A 402 8.05 17.17 6.67
C CYS A 402 9.16 18.19 6.41
N PRO A 403 8.85 19.49 6.20
CA PRO A 403 9.86 20.54 6.27
C PRO A 403 10.51 20.55 7.64
N ILE A 404 11.84 20.68 7.68
CA ILE A 404 12.63 20.63 8.91
C ILE A 404 13.38 21.94 9.11
N ARG A 405 13.38 22.44 10.35
CA ARG A 405 14.29 23.46 10.84
C ARG A 405 15.01 22.93 12.08
N PHE A 406 16.19 23.43 12.37
CA PHE A 406 16.94 23.03 13.56
C PHE A 406 16.93 24.14 14.61
N GLU A 407 16.54 23.80 15.83
CA GLU A 407 16.57 24.66 16.98
C GLU A 407 17.33 23.99 18.13
N HIS A 408 18.39 24.61 18.62
CA HIS A 408 19.25 24.05 19.68
C HIS A 408 19.74 22.59 19.39
N GLY A 409 20.04 22.31 18.12
CA GLY A 409 20.53 20.98 17.70
C GLY A 409 19.44 19.92 17.49
N LEU A 410 18.18 20.23 17.75
CA LEU A 410 17.06 19.31 17.55
C LEU A 410 16.25 19.68 16.30
N PRO A 411 15.82 18.71 15.51
CA PRO A 411 14.90 18.94 14.39
C PRO A 411 13.52 19.32 14.92
N GLN A 412 12.93 20.33 14.31
CA GLN A 412 11.59 20.82 14.55
C GLN A 412 10.82 20.83 13.24
N PRO A 413 9.49 20.61 13.25
CA PRO A 413 8.69 20.75 12.05
C PRO A 413 8.73 22.20 11.55
N GLY A 414 8.89 22.36 10.24
CA GLY A 414 8.69 23.62 9.55
C GLY A 414 7.24 23.80 9.11
N ASP A 415 6.92 24.98 8.60
CA ASP A 415 5.59 25.21 8.00
C ASP A 415 5.43 24.39 6.72
N GLY A 416 4.35 23.65 6.61
CA GLY A 416 4.03 22.79 5.50
C GLY A 416 2.56 22.39 5.49
N LEU A 417 2.16 21.62 4.49
CA LEU A 417 0.80 21.15 4.25
C LEU A 417 0.24 20.38 5.46
N GLY A 418 -0.48 21.05 6.33
CA GLY A 418 -1.14 20.39 7.46
C GLY A 418 -0.21 19.77 8.50
N ILE A 419 1.10 20.01 8.44
CA ILE A 419 2.07 19.48 9.41
C ILE A 419 1.74 20.00 10.82
N PRO A 420 1.56 19.12 11.82
CA PRO A 420 1.27 19.52 13.19
C PRO A 420 2.44 20.30 13.80
N ARG A 421 2.15 21.39 14.52
CA ARG A 421 3.18 22.23 15.13
C ARG A 421 3.89 21.58 16.31
N ASP A 422 3.22 20.66 16.96
CA ASP A 422 3.70 19.87 18.10
C ASP A 422 4.34 18.54 17.69
N LEU A 423 4.52 18.31 16.38
CA LEU A 423 5.17 17.12 15.85
C LEU A 423 6.56 16.95 16.46
N GLN A 424 6.79 15.84 17.12
CA GLN A 424 8.08 15.47 17.68
C GLN A 424 8.85 14.61 16.69
N ILE A 425 9.84 15.19 16.02
CA ILE A 425 10.71 14.46 15.09
C ILE A 425 11.72 13.65 15.90
N ILE A 426 11.62 12.32 15.81
CA ILE A 426 12.44 11.37 16.57
C ILE A 426 13.74 11.07 15.81
N GLY A 427 13.61 10.77 14.52
CA GLY A 427 14.73 10.44 13.64
C GLY A 427 14.52 10.99 12.24
N ILE A 428 15.63 11.26 11.54
CA ILE A 428 15.62 11.76 10.17
C ILE A 428 16.69 11.08 9.32
N ALA A 429 16.41 10.99 8.02
CA ALA A 429 17.40 10.64 7.01
C ALA A 429 17.12 11.37 5.69
N PRO A 430 18.11 11.57 4.80
CA PRO A 430 17.86 12.15 3.50
C PRO A 430 16.93 11.30 2.65
N ALA A 431 16.02 11.95 1.91
CA ALA A 431 15.19 11.37 0.88
C ALA A 431 14.99 12.39 -0.25
N ALA A 432 14.43 11.97 -1.38
CA ALA A 432 14.18 12.87 -2.50
C ALA A 432 12.92 12.41 -3.26
N LEU A 433 12.00 13.34 -3.52
CA LEU A 433 10.81 13.03 -4.33
C LEU A 433 11.16 12.93 -5.82
N LEU A 434 12.09 13.76 -6.28
CA LEU A 434 12.64 13.69 -7.63
C LEU A 434 14.12 13.29 -7.57
N GLU A 435 14.58 12.64 -8.61
CA GLU A 435 16.00 12.30 -8.74
C GLU A 435 16.84 13.57 -8.91
N PRO A 436 17.92 13.73 -8.13
CA PRO A 436 18.83 14.85 -8.34
C PRO A 436 19.43 14.83 -9.75
N PRO A 437 19.67 15.98 -10.38
CA PRO A 437 20.24 16.04 -11.74
C PRO A 437 21.63 15.39 -11.87
N ASP A 438 22.35 15.25 -10.76
CA ASP A 438 23.66 14.63 -10.67
C ASP A 438 23.60 13.14 -10.25
N ASN A 439 22.42 12.53 -10.31
CA ASN A 439 22.29 11.09 -10.06
C ASN A 439 23.13 10.30 -11.07
N PRO A 440 24.12 9.50 -10.59
CA PRO A 440 25.03 8.77 -11.48
C PRO A 440 24.35 7.64 -12.28
N TYR A 441 23.14 7.28 -11.92
CA TYR A 441 22.37 6.20 -12.54
C TYR A 441 21.40 6.70 -13.62
N GLY A 442 21.30 8.03 -13.80
CA GLY A 442 20.33 8.64 -14.68
C GLY A 442 18.90 8.65 -14.07
N GLU A 443 17.94 8.99 -14.88
CA GLU A 443 16.54 9.05 -14.49
C GLU A 443 15.94 7.64 -14.52
N ILE A 444 15.66 7.07 -13.34
CA ILE A 444 15.11 5.70 -13.18
C ILE A 444 13.59 5.75 -13.10
N ILE A 445 13.07 6.71 -12.33
CA ILE A 445 11.63 7.00 -12.27
C ILE A 445 11.40 8.37 -12.89
N PRO A 446 10.76 8.47 -14.07
CA PRO A 446 10.42 9.76 -14.63
C PRO A 446 9.53 10.55 -13.68
N PRO A 447 9.81 11.84 -13.43
CA PRO A 447 9.01 12.67 -12.55
C PRO A 447 7.59 12.82 -13.09
N GLU A 448 6.59 12.53 -12.25
CA GLU A 448 5.19 12.77 -12.57
C GLU A 448 4.83 14.21 -12.16
N ASN A 449 4.51 15.07 -13.13
CA ASN A 449 4.01 16.42 -12.91
C ASN A 449 4.80 17.24 -11.85
N PRO A 450 6.12 17.42 -11.99
CA PRO A 450 6.96 18.07 -10.98
C PRO A 450 6.52 19.51 -10.66
N GLU A 451 5.95 20.23 -11.62
CA GLU A 451 5.41 21.58 -11.42
C GLU A 451 4.20 21.56 -10.47
N VAL A 452 3.31 20.59 -10.64
CA VAL A 452 2.12 20.43 -9.77
C VAL A 452 2.55 20.04 -8.36
N LEU A 453 3.47 19.08 -8.24
CA LEU A 453 4.02 18.68 -6.94
C LEU A 453 4.69 19.83 -6.22
N ALA A 454 5.51 20.62 -6.93
CA ALA A 454 6.20 21.79 -6.37
C ALA A 454 5.21 22.90 -5.97
N ALA A 455 4.15 23.11 -6.76
CA ALA A 455 3.10 24.06 -6.43
C ALA A 455 2.38 23.66 -5.14
N ILE A 456 2.02 22.39 -5.01
CA ILE A 456 1.33 21.87 -3.83
C ILE A 456 2.26 21.91 -2.61
N ALA A 457 3.46 21.33 -2.70
CA ALA A 457 4.38 21.21 -1.56
C ALA A 457 4.98 22.54 -1.09
N HIS A 458 5.27 23.45 -2.03
CA HIS A 458 6.07 24.65 -1.79
C HIS A 458 5.42 25.96 -2.24
N GLY A 459 4.18 25.92 -2.75
CA GLY A 459 3.46 27.07 -3.26
C GLY A 459 4.08 27.69 -4.52
N ARG A 460 4.90 26.93 -5.29
CA ARG A 460 5.65 27.43 -6.44
C ARG A 460 5.84 26.33 -7.50
N ALA A 461 5.41 26.59 -8.72
CA ALA A 461 5.59 25.73 -9.89
C ALA A 461 6.84 26.04 -10.72
N ASP A 462 7.76 26.87 -10.21
CA ASP A 462 8.97 27.32 -10.92
C ASP A 462 10.18 26.37 -10.64
N PRO A 463 11.30 26.53 -11.37
CA PRO A 463 12.49 25.69 -11.17
C PRO A 463 13.00 25.64 -9.74
N THR A 464 12.81 26.71 -8.95
CA THR A 464 13.23 26.73 -7.54
C THR A 464 12.34 25.83 -6.68
N GLY A 465 11.02 25.79 -6.94
CA GLY A 465 10.11 24.87 -6.27
C GLY A 465 10.42 23.43 -6.62
N ILE A 466 10.64 23.16 -7.91
CA ILE A 466 11.00 21.82 -8.40
C ILE A 466 12.32 21.34 -7.79
N GLU A 467 13.36 22.21 -7.73
CA GLU A 467 14.65 21.84 -7.13
C GLU A 467 14.52 21.43 -5.64
N ARG A 468 13.55 21.99 -4.92
CA ARG A 468 13.31 21.60 -3.51
C ARG A 468 12.83 20.16 -3.36
N LEU A 469 12.13 19.63 -4.36
CA LEU A 469 11.67 18.22 -4.35
C LEU A 469 12.83 17.22 -4.43
N ASN A 470 14.03 17.66 -4.83
CA ASN A 470 15.24 16.83 -4.86
C ASN A 470 15.89 16.65 -3.48
N ARG A 471 15.38 17.33 -2.44
CA ARG A 471 16.01 17.37 -1.11
C ARG A 471 14.95 17.30 -0.02
N GLY A 472 14.41 16.11 0.19
CA GLY A 472 13.48 15.80 1.26
C GLY A 472 14.14 15.03 2.40
N HIS A 473 13.31 14.58 3.32
CA HIS A 473 13.73 13.77 4.45
C HIS A 473 12.70 12.68 4.75
N ALA A 474 13.18 11.45 4.93
CA ALA A 474 12.42 10.44 5.65
C ALA A 474 12.39 10.82 7.12
N VAL A 475 11.22 10.83 7.74
CA VAL A 475 11.03 11.31 9.11
C VAL A 475 10.28 10.26 9.93
N MET A 476 10.81 9.92 11.10
CA MET A 476 10.09 9.19 12.13
C MET A 476 9.62 10.18 13.18
N ALA A 477 8.33 10.20 13.48
CA ALA A 477 7.74 11.24 14.34
C ALA A 477 6.49 10.77 15.07
N SER A 478 6.07 11.56 16.08
CA SER A 478 4.77 11.43 16.74
C SER A 478 4.19 12.79 17.13
N PHE A 479 2.87 12.85 17.32
CA PHE A 479 2.17 14.04 17.81
C PHE A 479 0.83 13.65 18.44
N GLY A 480 0.30 14.54 19.26
CA GLY A 480 -1.07 14.42 19.78
C GLY A 480 -2.09 15.04 18.83
N ARG A 481 -3.26 14.40 18.70
CA ARG A 481 -4.38 14.94 17.93
C ARG A 481 -5.69 14.63 18.64
N GLY A 482 -6.51 15.66 18.92
CA GLY A 482 -7.68 15.48 19.77
C GLY A 482 -7.29 14.89 21.12
N ASP A 483 -7.92 13.81 21.52
CA ASP A 483 -7.57 13.05 22.73
C ASP A 483 -6.67 11.83 22.42
N GLY A 484 -6.31 11.61 21.13
CA GLY A 484 -5.50 10.48 20.66
C GLY A 484 -4.06 10.83 20.36
N GLN A 485 -3.32 9.84 19.90
CA GLN A 485 -1.92 9.97 19.52
C GLN A 485 -1.63 9.30 18.19
N VAL A 486 -0.76 9.94 17.40
CA VAL A 486 -0.26 9.39 16.13
C VAL A 486 1.24 9.16 16.23
N PHE A 487 1.69 7.97 15.85
CA PHE A 487 3.07 7.62 15.58
C PHE A 487 3.21 7.28 14.11
N ASN A 488 4.23 7.82 13.44
CA ASN A 488 4.51 7.51 12.04
C ASN A 488 6.00 7.21 11.88
N ALA A 489 6.30 5.98 11.46
CA ALA A 489 7.66 5.54 11.15
C ALA A 489 8.20 6.16 9.87
N GLY A 490 7.34 6.63 8.96
CA GLY A 490 7.69 7.37 7.76
C GLY A 490 8.46 6.58 6.70
N THR A 491 8.31 5.26 6.64
CA THR A 491 8.99 4.41 5.66
C THR A 491 8.22 3.12 5.38
N THR A 492 8.13 2.72 4.11
CA THR A 492 7.53 1.45 3.71
C THR A 492 8.28 0.23 4.26
N GLU A 493 9.59 0.34 4.48
CA GLU A 493 10.48 -0.78 4.80
C GLU A 493 10.59 -1.09 6.31
N TRP A 494 9.83 -0.42 7.16
CA TRP A 494 9.94 -0.60 8.62
C TRP A 494 9.93 -2.05 9.06
N ALA A 495 9.03 -2.85 8.48
CA ALA A 495 8.88 -4.26 8.83
C ALA A 495 10.14 -5.12 8.54
N HIS A 496 11.04 -4.65 7.70
CA HIS A 496 12.30 -5.35 7.41
C HIS A 496 13.28 -5.31 8.59
N GLY A 497 13.13 -4.38 9.51
CA GLY A 497 13.92 -4.30 10.75
C GLY A 497 13.43 -5.22 11.86
N LEU A 498 12.30 -5.86 11.71
CA LEU A 498 11.74 -6.78 12.68
C LEU A 498 12.40 -8.15 12.51
N ALA A 499 13.07 -8.64 13.55
CA ALA A 499 13.85 -9.88 13.56
C ALA A 499 13.12 -10.97 14.39
#